data_5a40b7780eb3150ece9ca75ac532661c
#
_entry.id   5a40b7780eb3150ece9ca75ac532661c
#
_cell.length_a   1.000
_cell.length_b   1.000
_cell.length_c   1.000
_cell.angle_alpha   90.00
_cell.angle_beta   90.00
_cell.angle_gamma   90.00
#
_symmetry.space_group_name_H-M   'P 1'
#
loop_
_entity.id
_entity.type
_entity.pdbx_description
1 polymer ?
#
loop_
_entity_poly.entity_id
_entity_poly.type
_entity_poly.pdbx_seq_one_letter_code
_entity_poly.pdbx_strand_id
1 'polypeptide(L)'
;MHTPLQTPATDAPRPHAASTPRRGGAKPPRPYASPLRQPTAIPALDQRPVADAGAIFRAIPAFPGPAASSLYIHIPFCFHKCHYCDFYSIVDTRDRQEPFLDRLIGELAAIAPWGASGPLRTIFVGGGTPSLLRPELWKRLLAALAERYDLSEIASGRGEFTVECNPETVSPGLMDILRAGGVNRVSVGAQSFEARHLKTLERWHDPENVARAVALARAAGIERQSVDLIFGIPGQTAAEWERDLRIALSIGTGHMSCYDLTYEPNTAMTARLRRGEFTPAPEDLEVEMFDTTVRTLRAAGLERYEVSNFARPGAECRHNLVYWRGGSWLAAGPSASGHVGGHRWKNTPRLDDYLSRGTGGFSPVVDHEGPDRRRDLVERIMTALRLAEGLDAAEILRDAALVEPAAAVRLRRAALKGVGEGLIGADLSRWRLTDAGFLLADGVALELMTALDPV
;
A
#
# COMPACT_ATOMS: atom_id res chain seq x y z
N MET A 1 2.74 -65.65 -50.83
CA MET A 1 1.63 -66.36 -51.44
C MET A 1 0.38 -66.14 -50.64
N HIS A 2 -0.68 -65.73 -51.34
CA HIS A 2 -2.07 -65.51 -50.91
C HIS A 2 -2.43 -64.19 -50.17
N THR A 3 -2.72 -63.23 -50.99
CA THR A 3 -3.81 -62.21 -50.83
C THR A 3 -5.13 -62.88 -51.28
N PRO A 4 -6.31 -62.26 -51.19
CA PRO A 4 -7.12 -61.56 -50.22
C PRO A 4 -8.57 -62.08 -50.13
N LEU A 5 -9.44 -61.49 -49.37
CA LEU A 5 -10.86 -61.37 -49.79
C LEU A 5 -11.57 -60.24 -48.96
N GLN A 6 -12.05 -59.30 -49.74
CA GLN A 6 -13.01 -58.28 -49.34
C GLN A 6 -14.42 -58.89 -49.23
N THR A 7 -15.20 -58.43 -48.24
CA THR A 7 -16.66 -58.53 -48.26
C THR A 7 -17.31 -57.24 -47.73
N PRO A 8 -18.52 -56.91 -48.15
CA PRO A 8 -18.95 -55.51 -48.32
C PRO A 8 -19.72 -54.94 -47.13
N ALA A 9 -19.81 -53.63 -47.16
CA ALA A 9 -20.53 -52.80 -46.21
C ALA A 9 -22.03 -53.06 -46.19
N THR A 10 -22.62 -53.15 -44.99
CA THR A 10 -24.07 -53.03 -44.76
C THR A 10 -24.38 -51.71 -44.16
N ASP A 11 -25.23 -50.95 -44.85
CA ASP A 11 -25.83 -49.70 -44.39
C ASP A 11 -26.68 -49.89 -43.10
N ALA A 12 -26.44 -49.11 -42.07
CA ALA A 12 -27.33 -48.94 -40.92
C ALA A 12 -27.81 -47.48 -40.83
N PRO A 13 -29.08 -47.23 -40.53
CA PRO A 13 -29.68 -45.91 -40.65
C PRO A 13 -29.23 -44.96 -39.52
N ARG A 14 -29.02 -43.67 -39.87
CA ARG A 14 -28.70 -42.57 -38.95
C ARG A 14 -29.93 -42.25 -38.08
N PRO A 15 -29.77 -42.05 -36.77
CA PRO A 15 -30.83 -41.51 -35.92
C PRO A 15 -30.99 -39.99 -36.12
N HIS A 16 -32.26 -39.57 -36.19
CA HIS A 16 -32.69 -38.17 -36.25
C HIS A 16 -32.14 -37.37 -35.08
N ALA A 17 -31.49 -36.23 -35.35
CA ALA A 17 -31.09 -35.24 -34.37
C ALA A 17 -32.34 -34.53 -33.80
N ALA A 18 -32.55 -34.69 -32.50
CA ALA A 18 -33.50 -33.90 -31.73
C ALA A 18 -32.97 -32.47 -31.50
N SER A 19 -33.68 -31.49 -31.95
CA SER A 19 -33.40 -30.07 -31.75
C SER A 19 -33.60 -29.68 -30.26
N THR A 20 -32.47 -29.42 -29.54
CA THR A 20 -32.50 -28.77 -28.22
C THR A 20 -32.71 -27.27 -28.40
N PRO A 21 -33.55 -26.63 -27.59
CA PRO A 21 -33.76 -25.15 -27.65
C PRO A 21 -32.49 -24.47 -27.21
N ARG A 22 -31.98 -23.55 -28.03
CA ARG A 22 -30.90 -22.62 -27.69
C ARG A 22 -31.30 -21.77 -26.50
N ARG A 23 -30.70 -22.00 -25.33
CA ARG A 23 -30.70 -21.01 -24.22
C ARG A 23 -29.95 -19.77 -24.72
N GLY A 24 -30.64 -18.63 -24.70
CA GLY A 24 -30.05 -17.33 -24.99
C GLY A 24 -28.92 -17.07 -24.01
N GLY A 25 -27.68 -17.18 -24.48
CA GLY A 25 -26.51 -16.76 -23.75
C GLY A 25 -26.51 -15.24 -23.68
N ALA A 26 -26.61 -14.68 -22.50
CA ALA A 26 -26.25 -13.29 -22.27
C ALA A 26 -24.82 -13.08 -22.77
N LYS A 27 -24.63 -12.07 -23.63
CA LYS A 27 -23.28 -11.66 -24.04
C LYS A 27 -22.51 -11.31 -22.77
N PRO A 28 -21.27 -11.78 -22.61
CA PRO A 28 -20.42 -11.31 -21.52
C PRO A 28 -20.34 -9.78 -21.60
N PRO A 29 -20.31 -9.07 -20.47
CA PRO A 29 -20.11 -7.62 -20.46
C PRO A 29 -18.81 -7.34 -21.23
N ARG A 30 -18.83 -6.27 -22.05
CA ARG A 30 -17.61 -5.82 -22.75
C ARG A 30 -16.53 -5.59 -21.71
N PRO A 31 -15.29 -6.06 -21.95
CA PRO A 31 -14.19 -5.74 -21.04
C PRO A 31 -14.11 -4.23 -20.90
N TYR A 32 -14.23 -3.77 -19.67
CA TYR A 32 -13.96 -2.38 -19.30
C TYR A 32 -12.49 -2.13 -19.62
N ALA A 33 -12.22 -1.38 -20.69
CA ALA A 33 -10.87 -0.91 -20.93
C ALA A 33 -10.48 -0.04 -19.73
N SER A 34 -9.56 -0.55 -18.91
CA SER A 34 -9.04 0.18 -17.76
C SER A 34 -8.53 1.54 -18.25
N PRO A 35 -9.05 2.66 -17.73
CA PRO A 35 -8.55 3.99 -18.08
C PRO A 35 -7.11 4.24 -17.59
N LEU A 36 -6.52 3.29 -16.85
CA LEU A 36 -5.18 3.39 -16.26
C LEU A 36 -4.03 3.16 -17.26
N ARG A 37 -4.29 2.81 -18.53
CA ARG A 37 -3.23 2.54 -19.51
C ARG A 37 -2.61 3.77 -20.17
N GLN A 38 -3.08 4.97 -19.91
CA GLN A 38 -2.33 6.18 -20.29
C GLN A 38 -1.90 6.90 -19.01
N PRO A 39 -0.61 6.82 -18.63
CA PRO A 39 -0.09 7.73 -17.64
C PRO A 39 -0.24 9.14 -18.26
N THR A 40 -1.28 9.86 -17.85
CA THR A 40 -1.30 11.30 -18.01
C THR A 40 -0.02 11.75 -17.33
N ALA A 41 0.91 12.30 -18.12
CA ALA A 41 2.10 12.92 -17.57
C ALA A 41 1.60 13.95 -16.56
N ILE A 42 1.69 13.60 -15.27
CA ILE A 42 1.50 14.61 -14.23
C ILE A 42 2.58 15.64 -14.52
N PRO A 43 2.23 16.91 -14.80
CA PRO A 43 3.23 17.95 -15.01
C PRO A 43 4.22 17.83 -13.85
N ALA A 44 5.50 17.88 -14.14
CA ALA A 44 6.51 17.96 -13.10
C ALA A 44 6.10 19.12 -12.19
N LEU A 45 5.53 18.80 -11.04
CA LEU A 45 5.10 19.79 -10.05
C LEU A 45 6.30 20.68 -9.81
N ASP A 46 6.11 21.97 -9.93
CA ASP A 46 7.15 22.96 -9.60
C ASP A 46 7.49 22.77 -8.11
N GLN A 47 8.54 22.00 -7.86
CA GLN A 47 8.91 21.53 -6.52
C GLN A 47 9.54 22.62 -5.65
N ARG A 48 9.26 23.90 -5.96
CA ARG A 48 9.65 25.00 -5.09
C ARG A 48 8.85 24.93 -3.80
N PRO A 49 9.48 25.20 -2.65
CA PRO A 49 8.77 25.26 -1.37
C PRO A 49 7.63 26.28 -1.44
N VAL A 50 6.40 25.82 -1.23
CA VAL A 50 5.18 26.64 -1.37
C VAL A 50 4.81 27.34 -0.08
N ALA A 51 5.18 26.77 1.08
CA ALA A 51 4.85 27.30 2.39
C ALA A 51 5.90 26.99 3.45
N ASP A 52 6.01 27.85 4.44
CA ASP A 52 6.64 27.52 5.72
C ASP A 52 5.75 26.50 6.44
N ALA A 53 6.26 25.30 6.71
CA ALA A 53 5.53 24.25 7.43
C ALA A 53 5.04 24.75 8.80
N GLY A 54 5.78 25.63 9.45
CA GLY A 54 5.33 26.31 10.68
C GLY A 54 4.03 27.09 10.48
N ALA A 55 3.80 27.69 9.31
CA ALA A 55 2.53 28.36 9.00
C ALA A 55 1.37 27.35 8.91
N ILE A 56 1.60 26.16 8.32
CA ILE A 56 0.60 25.08 8.27
C ILE A 56 0.22 24.68 9.68
N PHE A 57 1.18 24.33 10.52
CA PHE A 57 0.92 23.92 11.89
C PHE A 57 0.25 25.02 12.73
N ARG A 58 0.56 26.30 12.49
CA ARG A 58 -0.16 27.43 13.13
C ARG A 58 -1.61 27.56 12.65
N ALA A 59 -1.91 27.13 11.42
CA ALA A 59 -3.27 27.14 10.88
C ALA A 59 -4.12 25.96 11.37
N ILE A 60 -3.50 24.89 11.84
CA ILE A 60 -4.21 23.76 12.45
C ILE A 60 -4.74 24.24 13.80
N PRO A 61 -6.07 24.33 14.02
CA PRO A 61 -6.61 24.80 15.30
C PRO A 61 -6.11 23.89 16.42
N ALA A 62 -5.87 24.46 17.59
CA ALA A 62 -5.66 23.68 18.82
C ALA A 62 -6.96 22.94 19.14
N PHE A 63 -7.09 21.69 18.69
CA PHE A 63 -8.25 20.86 18.96
C PHE A 63 -8.27 20.44 20.44
N PRO A 64 -9.45 20.34 21.05
CA PRO A 64 -9.62 19.61 22.29
C PRO A 64 -9.50 18.10 21.99
N GLY A 65 -8.28 17.57 21.98
CA GLY A 65 -7.99 16.16 21.71
C GLY A 65 -6.63 15.98 21.02
N PRO A 66 -6.12 14.75 20.87
CA PRO A 66 -4.87 14.50 20.18
C PRO A 66 -5.02 14.89 18.71
N ALA A 67 -4.25 15.86 18.26
CA ALA A 67 -4.24 16.30 16.87
C ALA A 67 -3.83 15.17 15.93
N ALA A 68 -2.88 14.31 16.36
CA ALA A 68 -2.51 13.08 15.68
C ALA A 68 -1.95 12.06 16.68
N SER A 69 -2.39 10.82 16.59
CA SER A 69 -1.87 9.70 17.38
C SER A 69 -0.97 8.76 16.56
N SER A 70 -0.57 9.17 15.38
CA SER A 70 0.23 8.38 14.44
C SER A 70 1.36 9.21 13.87
N LEU A 71 2.52 8.59 13.63
CA LEU A 71 3.71 9.24 13.12
C LEU A 71 4.35 8.39 12.02
N TYR A 72 4.54 8.98 10.84
CA TYR A 72 5.34 8.43 9.76
C TYR A 72 6.73 9.08 9.72
N ILE A 73 7.77 8.27 9.59
CA ILE A 73 9.16 8.75 9.45
C ILE A 73 9.73 8.20 8.16
N HIS A 74 10.21 9.09 7.29
CA HIS A 74 10.81 8.72 6.02
C HIS A 74 12.33 8.72 6.11
N ILE A 75 12.95 7.53 5.93
CA ILE A 75 14.41 7.36 5.81
C ILE A 75 14.74 7.11 4.34
N PRO A 76 15.44 8.03 3.65
CA PRO A 76 15.55 7.99 2.19
C PRO A 76 16.66 7.08 1.66
N PHE A 77 17.47 6.46 2.50
CA PHE A 77 18.66 5.75 2.07
C PHE A 77 18.35 4.36 1.53
N CYS A 78 18.90 4.03 0.36
CA CYS A 78 18.92 2.69 -0.22
C CYS A 78 20.33 2.32 -0.63
N PHE A 79 20.65 1.02 -0.58
CA PHE A 79 21.87 0.50 -1.17
C PHE A 79 21.81 0.52 -2.69
N HIS A 80 20.63 0.23 -3.26
CA HIS A 80 20.35 0.20 -4.68
C HIS A 80 18.93 0.71 -4.94
N LYS A 81 18.70 1.40 -6.06
CA LYS A 81 17.36 1.86 -6.48
C LYS A 81 16.70 0.80 -7.36
N CYS A 82 15.71 0.10 -6.83
CA CYS A 82 14.92 -0.88 -7.58
C CYS A 82 14.15 -0.19 -8.73
N HIS A 83 14.00 -0.89 -9.86
CA HIS A 83 13.43 -0.29 -11.08
C HIS A 83 11.93 0.04 -10.98
N TYR A 84 11.18 -0.67 -10.15
CA TYR A 84 9.74 -0.46 -9.95
C TYR A 84 9.43 0.63 -8.90
N CYS A 85 10.42 0.99 -8.05
CA CYS A 85 10.17 1.78 -6.85
C CYS A 85 10.05 3.28 -7.17
N ASP A 86 8.88 3.87 -6.87
CA ASP A 86 8.57 5.29 -7.00
C ASP A 86 8.81 6.08 -5.72
N PHE A 87 9.00 5.41 -4.57
CA PHE A 87 9.31 6.07 -3.32
C PHE A 87 10.58 6.91 -3.43
N TYR A 88 10.53 8.08 -2.81
CA TYR A 88 11.72 8.91 -2.73
C TYR A 88 12.83 8.15 -1.98
N SER A 89 13.88 7.83 -2.68
CA SER A 89 15.06 7.16 -2.12
C SER A 89 16.31 7.50 -2.90
N ILE A 90 17.44 7.45 -2.22
CA ILE A 90 18.74 7.76 -2.79
C ILE A 90 19.76 6.68 -2.47
N VAL A 91 20.67 6.43 -3.41
CA VAL A 91 21.94 5.74 -3.15
C VAL A 91 22.93 6.81 -2.74
N ASP A 92 23.21 6.88 -1.43
CA ASP A 92 24.05 7.94 -0.89
C ASP A 92 25.54 7.58 -0.93
N THR A 93 26.32 8.37 -1.67
CA THR A 93 27.77 8.21 -1.83
C THR A 93 28.57 9.21 -0.98
N ARG A 94 27.90 10.08 -0.20
CA ARG A 94 28.51 11.17 0.56
C ARG A 94 28.40 11.00 2.08
N ASP A 95 27.96 9.83 2.54
CA ASP A 95 27.75 9.51 3.97
C ASP A 95 26.98 10.58 4.75
N ARG A 96 25.75 10.84 4.29
CA ARG A 96 24.89 11.88 4.89
C ARG A 96 23.92 11.36 5.94
N GLN A 97 24.06 10.13 6.42
CA GLN A 97 23.16 9.56 7.43
C GLN A 97 23.18 10.37 8.75
N GLU A 98 24.34 10.81 9.19
CA GLU A 98 24.46 11.57 10.45
C GLU A 98 23.84 12.98 10.35
N PRO A 99 24.23 13.84 9.39
CA PRO A 99 23.56 15.14 9.22
C PRO A 99 22.06 15.02 8.91
N PHE A 100 21.64 13.94 8.22
CA PHE A 100 20.21 13.64 8.04
C PHE A 100 19.52 13.37 9.37
N LEU A 101 20.11 12.55 10.24
CA LEU A 101 19.51 12.25 11.53
C LEU A 101 19.43 13.47 12.43
N ASP A 102 20.47 14.31 12.47
CA ASP A 102 20.47 15.57 13.23
C ASP A 102 19.29 16.46 12.79
N ARG A 103 19.11 16.59 11.49
CA ARG A 103 18.00 17.33 10.91
C ARG A 103 16.64 16.71 11.23
N LEU A 104 16.52 15.37 11.12
CA LEU A 104 15.29 14.66 11.43
C LEU A 104 14.88 14.81 12.91
N ILE A 105 15.82 14.70 13.83
CA ILE A 105 15.58 14.91 15.28
C ILE A 105 15.09 16.34 15.55
N GLY A 106 15.65 17.33 14.88
CA GLY A 106 15.20 18.72 14.97
C GLY A 106 13.78 18.92 14.43
N GLU A 107 13.43 18.25 13.33
CA GLU A 107 12.07 18.28 12.79
C GLU A 107 11.07 17.57 13.72
N LEU A 108 11.42 16.38 14.23
CA LEU A 108 10.60 15.65 15.21
C LEU A 108 10.32 16.50 16.46
N ALA A 109 11.30 17.26 16.94
CA ALA A 109 11.11 18.20 18.04
C ALA A 109 10.14 19.33 17.67
N ALA A 110 10.22 19.85 16.44
CA ALA A 110 9.36 20.94 15.99
C ALA A 110 7.89 20.51 15.84
N ILE A 111 7.63 19.26 15.38
CA ILE A 111 6.25 18.76 15.18
C ILE A 111 5.67 18.07 16.41
N ALA A 112 6.47 17.77 17.44
CA ALA A 112 6.02 17.08 18.65
C ALA A 112 4.79 17.71 19.33
N PRO A 113 4.62 19.04 19.41
CA PRO A 113 3.45 19.66 20.05
C PRO A 113 2.11 19.23 19.45
N TRP A 114 2.04 18.85 18.17
CA TRP A 114 0.81 18.39 17.51
C TRP A 114 0.53 16.89 17.70
N GLY A 115 1.51 16.11 18.21
CA GLY A 115 1.35 14.74 18.68
C GLY A 115 1.30 14.59 20.20
N ALA A 116 1.54 15.67 20.94
CA ALA A 116 1.74 15.63 22.39
C ALA A 116 0.45 15.63 23.22
N SER A 117 -0.72 15.76 22.61
CA SER A 117 -2.00 15.76 23.35
C SER A 117 -2.48 14.36 23.79
N GLY A 118 -1.65 13.33 23.59
CA GLY A 118 -1.93 11.96 24.01
C GLY A 118 -0.88 10.98 23.50
N PRO A 119 -0.97 9.69 23.87
CA PRO A 119 0.00 8.70 23.46
C PRO A 119 -0.06 8.43 21.95
N LEU A 120 1.12 8.21 21.33
CA LEU A 120 1.19 7.71 19.98
C LEU A 120 0.72 6.24 19.96
N ARG A 121 -0.23 5.98 19.07
CA ARG A 121 -0.77 4.63 18.81
C ARG A 121 0.02 3.91 17.74
N THR A 122 0.53 4.64 16.74
CA THR A 122 1.34 4.01 15.70
C THR A 122 2.54 4.88 15.31
N ILE A 123 3.68 4.23 15.11
CA ILE A 123 4.85 4.79 14.44
C ILE A 123 5.19 3.86 13.27
N PHE A 124 5.44 4.43 12.10
CA PHE A 124 5.89 3.69 10.94
C PHE A 124 7.14 4.36 10.36
N VAL A 125 8.23 3.60 10.27
CA VAL A 125 9.47 4.07 9.66
C VAL A 125 9.68 3.33 8.35
N GLY A 126 9.58 4.07 7.26
CA GLY A 126 9.62 3.54 5.90
C GLY A 126 10.40 4.44 4.94
N GLY A 127 10.15 4.24 3.65
CA GLY A 127 10.63 5.07 2.56
C GLY A 127 11.66 4.42 1.66
N GLY A 128 12.96 4.57 1.95
CA GLY A 128 14.03 3.85 1.26
C GLY A 128 14.25 2.48 1.87
N THR A 129 15.24 2.37 2.69
CA THR A 129 15.57 1.14 3.44
C THR A 129 15.96 1.53 4.88
N PRO A 130 14.99 1.67 5.79
CA PRO A 130 15.28 2.10 7.15
C PRO A 130 16.30 1.21 7.87
N SER A 131 16.28 -0.09 7.63
CA SER A 131 17.24 -1.05 8.20
C SER A 131 18.69 -0.85 7.71
N LEU A 132 18.93 0.05 6.74
CA LEU A 132 20.26 0.47 6.31
C LEU A 132 20.86 1.59 7.19
N LEU A 133 20.04 2.27 7.99
CA LEU A 133 20.54 3.28 8.92
C LEU A 133 21.46 2.62 9.95
N ARG A 134 22.60 3.26 10.22
CA ARG A 134 23.62 2.72 11.14
C ARG A 134 23.04 2.49 12.54
N PRO A 135 23.46 1.41 13.25
CA PRO A 135 22.91 1.05 14.55
C PRO A 135 23.02 2.16 15.62
N GLU A 136 24.11 2.92 15.64
CA GLU A 136 24.28 4.05 16.56
C GLU A 136 23.32 5.20 16.26
N LEU A 137 22.95 5.41 14.99
CA LEU A 137 21.98 6.40 14.59
C LEU A 137 20.56 5.96 14.94
N TRP A 138 20.26 4.67 14.84
CA TRP A 138 19.02 4.11 15.35
C TRP A 138 18.85 4.36 16.85
N LYS A 139 19.89 4.12 17.66
CA LYS A 139 19.83 4.41 19.12
C LYS A 139 19.51 5.87 19.38
N ARG A 140 20.10 6.80 18.64
CA ARG A 140 19.82 8.24 18.76
C ARG A 140 18.38 8.59 18.36
N LEU A 141 17.87 8.02 17.26
CA LEU A 141 16.49 8.24 16.81
C LEU A 141 15.48 7.74 17.84
N LEU A 142 15.67 6.52 18.34
CA LEU A 142 14.78 5.90 19.33
C LEU A 142 14.78 6.67 20.65
N ALA A 143 15.94 7.14 21.13
CA ALA A 143 16.05 8.00 22.30
C ALA A 143 15.31 9.31 22.09
N ALA A 144 15.46 9.95 20.93
CA ALA A 144 14.78 11.19 20.58
C ALA A 144 13.25 11.04 20.52
N LEU A 145 12.75 9.90 20.05
CA LEU A 145 11.31 9.60 20.05
C LEU A 145 10.78 9.42 21.48
N ALA A 146 11.47 8.65 22.31
CA ALA A 146 11.07 8.40 23.70
C ALA A 146 11.10 9.67 24.57
N GLU A 147 11.99 10.62 24.26
CA GLU A 147 12.07 11.91 24.97
C GLU A 147 10.91 12.85 24.62
N ARG A 148 10.38 12.79 23.39
CA ARG A 148 9.47 13.81 22.83
C ARG A 148 8.02 13.37 22.73
N TYR A 149 7.76 12.07 22.72
CA TYR A 149 6.43 11.51 22.52
C TYR A 149 6.06 10.54 23.64
N ASP A 150 4.80 10.52 24.01
CA ASP A 150 4.25 9.47 24.88
C ASP A 150 4.11 8.17 24.10
N LEU A 151 4.97 7.21 24.38
CA LEU A 151 5.00 5.87 23.76
C LEU A 151 4.32 4.79 24.63
N SER A 152 3.50 5.17 25.61
CA SER A 152 2.88 4.22 26.57
C SER A 152 1.98 3.19 25.90
N GLU A 153 1.25 3.55 24.83
CA GLU A 153 0.45 2.60 24.03
C GLU A 153 1.33 1.57 23.32
N ILE A 154 2.47 2.00 22.77
CA ILE A 154 3.44 1.12 22.11
C ILE A 154 4.11 0.21 23.14
N ALA A 155 4.57 0.77 24.27
CA ALA A 155 5.22 0.01 25.33
C ALA A 155 4.30 -1.05 25.95
N SER A 156 2.99 -0.77 26.04
CA SER A 156 1.98 -1.75 26.55
C SER A 156 1.56 -2.80 25.51
N GLY A 157 2.06 -2.75 24.27
CA GLY A 157 1.65 -3.63 23.17
C GLY A 157 0.30 -3.30 22.52
N ARG A 158 -0.43 -2.29 23.03
CA ARG A 158 -1.67 -1.81 22.39
C ARG A 158 -1.39 -0.97 21.15
N GLY A 159 -0.23 -0.29 21.09
CA GLY A 159 0.25 0.44 19.93
C GLY A 159 1.09 -0.40 18.98
N GLU A 160 1.51 0.21 17.87
CA GLU A 160 2.34 -0.41 16.82
C GLU A 160 3.52 0.49 16.48
N PHE A 161 4.72 -0.08 16.50
CA PHE A 161 5.91 0.57 15.98
C PHE A 161 6.52 -0.33 14.90
N THR A 162 6.34 0.07 13.64
CA THR A 162 6.78 -0.68 12.45
C THR A 162 8.06 -0.10 11.88
N VAL A 163 8.95 -0.98 11.42
CA VAL A 163 10.13 -0.65 10.61
C VAL A 163 10.17 -1.51 9.37
N GLU A 164 10.34 -0.89 8.19
CA GLU A 164 10.60 -1.59 6.93
C GLU A 164 12.04 -2.09 6.88
N CYS A 165 12.21 -3.32 6.42
CA CYS A 165 13.49 -4.00 6.37
C CYS A 165 13.79 -4.59 4.99
N ASN A 166 15.02 -4.40 4.51
CA ASN A 166 15.56 -5.22 3.44
C ASN A 166 16.20 -6.46 4.07
N PRO A 167 15.97 -7.68 3.55
CA PRO A 167 16.53 -8.92 4.10
C PRO A 167 18.05 -8.88 4.33
N GLU A 168 18.80 -8.21 3.45
CA GLU A 168 20.26 -8.12 3.52
C GLU A 168 20.79 -7.23 4.65
N THR A 169 19.97 -6.30 5.13
CA THR A 169 20.40 -5.31 6.14
C THR A 169 19.98 -5.68 7.56
N VAL A 170 19.24 -6.79 7.72
CA VAL A 170 18.81 -7.29 9.03
C VAL A 170 19.96 -8.05 9.71
N SER A 171 20.27 -7.65 10.94
CA SER A 171 21.25 -8.31 11.78
C SER A 171 20.74 -8.48 13.22
N PRO A 172 21.28 -9.44 14.02
CA PRO A 172 20.88 -9.59 15.42
C PRO A 172 20.99 -8.28 16.21
N GLY A 173 22.14 -7.59 16.10
CA GLY A 173 22.37 -6.35 16.84
C GLY A 173 21.41 -5.22 16.44
N LEU A 174 21.01 -5.13 15.17
CA LEU A 174 20.01 -4.17 14.74
C LEU A 174 18.63 -4.52 15.34
N MET A 175 18.23 -5.79 15.28
CA MET A 175 16.93 -6.22 15.84
C MET A 175 16.84 -6.00 17.36
N ASP A 176 17.93 -6.25 18.08
CA ASP A 176 18.00 -5.99 19.53
C ASP A 176 17.84 -4.48 19.83
N ILE A 177 18.50 -3.60 19.05
CA ILE A 177 18.37 -2.14 19.19
C ILE A 177 16.93 -1.71 18.90
N LEU A 178 16.33 -2.17 17.81
CA LEU A 178 14.98 -1.82 17.42
C LEU A 178 13.98 -2.29 18.48
N ARG A 179 14.11 -3.53 18.98
CA ARG A 179 13.25 -4.08 20.02
C ARG A 179 13.36 -3.30 21.33
N ALA A 180 14.57 -2.98 21.76
CA ALA A 180 14.83 -2.19 22.96
C ALA A 180 14.22 -0.78 22.87
N GLY A 181 14.12 -0.21 21.66
CA GLY A 181 13.49 1.08 21.38
C GLY A 181 11.98 1.03 21.20
N GLY A 182 11.34 -0.14 21.42
CA GLY A 182 9.88 -0.28 21.36
C GLY A 182 9.34 -0.75 20.00
N VAL A 183 10.19 -1.03 18.99
CA VAL A 183 9.73 -1.62 17.73
C VAL A 183 9.12 -3.00 18.02
N ASN A 184 7.87 -3.19 17.59
CA ASN A 184 7.12 -4.43 17.82
C ASN A 184 6.57 -5.04 16.50
N ARG A 185 6.85 -4.41 15.36
CA ARG A 185 6.51 -4.93 14.02
C ARG A 185 7.65 -4.63 13.02
N VAL A 186 7.93 -5.59 12.14
CA VAL A 186 8.79 -5.38 10.96
C VAL A 186 8.07 -5.82 9.68
N SER A 187 8.33 -5.13 8.58
CA SER A 187 7.90 -5.51 7.23
C SER A 187 9.14 -5.83 6.40
N VAL A 188 9.22 -7.05 5.87
CA VAL A 188 10.39 -7.54 5.15
C VAL A 188 10.07 -7.65 3.66
N GLY A 189 10.69 -6.79 2.86
CA GLY A 189 10.46 -6.74 1.42
C GLY A 189 11.13 -7.91 0.70
N ALA A 190 10.41 -8.99 0.46
CA ALA A 190 10.85 -10.15 -0.32
C ALA A 190 10.64 -9.96 -1.82
N GLN A 191 9.51 -9.41 -2.21
CA GLN A 191 9.02 -9.19 -3.59
C GLN A 191 8.77 -10.49 -4.35
N SER A 192 9.74 -11.41 -4.44
CA SER A 192 9.65 -12.77 -4.99
C SER A 192 10.73 -13.66 -4.38
N PHE A 193 10.53 -14.97 -4.43
CA PHE A 193 11.57 -15.97 -4.08
C PHE A 193 12.25 -16.54 -5.32
N GLU A 194 11.87 -16.09 -6.51
CA GLU A 194 12.47 -16.51 -7.77
C GLU A 194 13.53 -15.51 -8.21
N ALA A 195 14.81 -15.92 -8.28
CA ALA A 195 15.95 -15.05 -8.57
C ALA A 195 15.81 -14.28 -9.89
N ARG A 196 15.19 -14.87 -10.92
CA ARG A 196 14.96 -14.20 -12.21
C ARG A 196 13.96 -13.05 -12.09
N HIS A 197 12.95 -13.16 -11.22
CA HIS A 197 11.99 -12.09 -10.98
C HIS A 197 12.61 -10.95 -10.17
N LEU A 198 13.42 -11.26 -9.17
CA LEU A 198 14.22 -10.27 -8.45
C LEU A 198 15.14 -9.50 -9.42
N LYS A 199 15.80 -10.19 -10.35
CA LYS A 199 16.61 -9.56 -11.40
C LYS A 199 15.77 -8.65 -12.31
N THR A 200 14.56 -9.05 -12.70
CA THR A 200 13.64 -8.22 -13.50
C THR A 200 13.30 -6.91 -12.77
N LEU A 201 13.06 -6.99 -11.47
CA LEU A 201 12.76 -5.87 -10.58
C LEU A 201 14.01 -5.04 -10.20
N GLU A 202 15.22 -5.47 -10.56
CA GLU A 202 16.49 -4.93 -10.04
C GLU A 202 16.50 -4.89 -8.50
N ARG A 203 16.05 -5.99 -7.90
CA ARG A 203 16.04 -6.17 -6.46
C ARG A 203 17.21 -7.05 -6.05
N TRP A 204 18.11 -6.48 -5.26
CA TRP A 204 19.37 -7.13 -4.87
C TRP A 204 19.25 -7.65 -3.43
N HIS A 205 18.87 -8.91 -3.31
CA HIS A 205 18.93 -9.70 -2.09
C HIS A 205 18.87 -11.19 -2.46
N ASP A 206 19.40 -12.03 -1.58
CA ASP A 206 19.22 -13.48 -1.66
C ASP A 206 17.84 -13.84 -1.09
N PRO A 207 16.97 -14.55 -1.86
CA PRO A 207 15.66 -14.98 -1.37
C PRO A 207 15.70 -15.76 -0.04
N GLU A 208 16.77 -16.51 0.23
CA GLU A 208 16.93 -17.26 1.47
C GLU A 208 17.06 -16.36 2.72
N ASN A 209 17.56 -15.13 2.54
CA ASN A 209 17.72 -14.17 3.61
C ASN A 209 16.37 -13.61 4.12
N VAL A 210 15.25 -13.78 3.40
CA VAL A 210 13.92 -13.37 3.88
C VAL A 210 13.52 -14.14 5.12
N ALA A 211 13.59 -15.47 5.06
CA ALA A 211 13.28 -16.33 6.21
C ALA A 211 14.23 -16.08 7.39
N ARG A 212 15.52 -15.85 7.11
CA ARG A 212 16.53 -15.48 8.10
C ARG A 212 16.18 -14.15 8.77
N ALA A 213 15.81 -13.11 8.01
CA ALA A 213 15.46 -11.80 8.55
C ALA A 213 14.25 -11.88 9.50
N VAL A 214 13.20 -12.62 9.11
CA VAL A 214 12.03 -12.86 9.96
C VAL A 214 12.41 -13.63 11.22
N ALA A 215 13.25 -14.66 11.12
CA ALA A 215 13.72 -15.43 12.27
C ALA A 215 14.53 -14.57 13.26
N LEU A 216 15.40 -13.68 12.76
CA LEU A 216 16.17 -12.74 13.59
C LEU A 216 15.26 -11.74 14.32
N ALA A 217 14.26 -11.20 13.65
CA ALA A 217 13.29 -10.31 14.28
C ALA A 217 12.51 -11.03 15.39
N ARG A 218 12.05 -12.26 15.12
CA ARG A 218 11.35 -13.09 16.10
C ARG A 218 12.23 -13.44 17.31
N ALA A 219 13.49 -13.80 17.06
CA ALA A 219 14.46 -14.10 18.13
C ALA A 219 14.72 -12.90 19.05
N ALA A 220 14.69 -11.67 18.51
CA ALA A 220 14.79 -10.44 19.29
C ALA A 220 13.48 -10.06 20.02
N GLY A 221 12.40 -10.84 19.87
CA GLY A 221 11.10 -10.57 20.49
C GLY A 221 10.23 -9.56 19.74
N ILE A 222 10.50 -9.31 18.45
CA ILE A 222 9.61 -8.57 17.57
C ILE A 222 8.61 -9.58 16.97
N GLU A 223 7.42 -9.68 17.58
CA GLU A 223 6.48 -10.77 17.30
C GLU A 223 5.63 -10.56 16.05
N ARG A 224 5.45 -9.32 15.61
CA ARG A 224 4.63 -8.99 14.43
C ARG A 224 5.53 -8.81 13.22
N GLN A 225 5.46 -9.76 12.29
CA GLN A 225 6.23 -9.69 11.06
C GLN A 225 5.32 -9.75 9.84
N SER A 226 5.70 -9.02 8.79
CA SER A 226 5.13 -9.06 7.45
C SER A 226 6.18 -9.51 6.44
N VAL A 227 5.74 -10.20 5.40
CA VAL A 227 6.50 -10.42 4.16
C VAL A 227 5.74 -9.73 3.04
N ASP A 228 6.47 -8.93 2.24
CA ASP A 228 5.87 -8.16 1.16
C ASP A 228 6.29 -8.77 -0.18
N LEU A 229 5.31 -9.08 -1.03
CA LEU A 229 5.45 -9.74 -2.33
C LEU A 229 4.89 -8.87 -3.45
N ILE A 230 5.38 -9.11 -4.68
CA ILE A 230 4.88 -8.48 -5.90
C ILE A 230 4.49 -9.58 -6.89
N PHE A 231 3.29 -9.50 -7.46
CA PHE A 231 2.84 -10.34 -8.58
C PHE A 231 2.67 -9.50 -9.86
N GLY A 232 2.38 -10.14 -10.99
CA GLY A 232 2.31 -9.45 -12.28
C GLY A 232 3.68 -9.04 -12.84
N ILE A 233 4.77 -9.62 -12.35
CA ILE A 233 6.13 -9.33 -12.83
C ILE A 233 6.27 -9.83 -14.29
N PRO A 234 6.87 -9.06 -15.20
CA PRO A 234 7.06 -9.49 -16.58
C PRO A 234 7.66 -10.88 -16.72
N GLY A 235 6.95 -11.77 -17.39
CA GLY A 235 7.33 -13.17 -17.56
C GLY A 235 7.08 -14.09 -16.36
N GLN A 236 6.40 -13.61 -15.30
CA GLN A 236 5.95 -14.44 -14.20
C GLN A 236 4.74 -15.29 -14.63
N THR A 237 4.70 -16.53 -14.20
CA THR A 237 3.55 -17.45 -14.41
C THR A 237 2.72 -17.61 -13.14
N ALA A 238 1.45 -17.99 -13.26
CA ALA A 238 0.59 -18.26 -12.11
C ALA A 238 1.18 -19.35 -11.17
N ALA A 239 1.83 -20.35 -11.73
CA ALA A 239 2.47 -21.42 -10.94
C ALA A 239 3.67 -20.91 -10.12
N GLU A 240 4.43 -19.96 -10.64
CA GLU A 240 5.54 -19.34 -9.91
C GLU A 240 5.03 -18.42 -8.81
N TRP A 241 3.97 -17.65 -9.08
CA TRP A 241 3.32 -16.85 -8.07
C TRP A 241 2.76 -17.72 -6.94
N GLU A 242 2.06 -18.80 -7.25
CA GLU A 242 1.58 -19.73 -6.23
C GLU A 242 2.72 -20.36 -5.41
N ARG A 243 3.89 -20.59 -6.03
CA ARG A 243 5.09 -21.03 -5.32
C ARG A 243 5.61 -19.96 -4.36
N ASP A 244 5.68 -18.70 -4.80
CA ASP A 244 6.08 -17.56 -3.95
C ASP A 244 5.17 -17.45 -2.73
N LEU A 245 3.85 -17.53 -2.90
CA LEU A 245 2.88 -17.54 -1.80
C LEU A 245 3.12 -18.70 -0.82
N ARG A 246 3.37 -19.92 -1.32
CA ARG A 246 3.63 -21.09 -0.47
C ARG A 246 4.93 -20.96 0.33
N ILE A 247 5.98 -20.43 -0.27
CA ILE A 247 7.25 -20.16 0.43
C ILE A 247 7.02 -19.10 1.51
N ALA A 248 6.37 -17.98 1.19
CA ALA A 248 6.07 -16.93 2.16
C ALA A 248 5.22 -17.45 3.34
N LEU A 249 4.20 -18.26 3.07
CA LEU A 249 3.40 -18.90 4.12
C LEU A 249 4.22 -19.83 5.02
N SER A 250 5.22 -20.53 4.48
CA SER A 250 6.08 -21.42 5.26
C SER A 250 6.97 -20.68 6.26
N ILE A 251 7.23 -19.37 6.06
CA ILE A 251 7.97 -18.52 6.99
C ILE A 251 7.14 -18.26 8.27
N GLY A 252 5.81 -18.36 8.18
CA GLY A 252 4.92 -18.34 9.34
C GLY A 252 4.69 -16.94 9.92
N THR A 253 4.64 -15.90 9.09
CA THR A 253 4.27 -14.55 9.50
C THR A 253 2.76 -14.43 9.67
N GLY A 254 2.32 -13.51 10.54
CA GLY A 254 0.89 -13.22 10.75
C GLY A 254 0.30 -12.23 9.75
N HIS A 255 1.11 -11.66 8.86
CA HIS A 255 0.74 -10.64 7.91
C HIS A 255 1.50 -10.84 6.60
N MET A 256 0.86 -10.51 5.49
CA MET A 256 1.45 -10.56 4.15
C MET A 256 0.90 -9.44 3.29
N SER A 257 1.79 -8.73 2.60
CA SER A 257 1.43 -7.75 1.56
C SER A 257 1.65 -8.39 0.19
N CYS A 258 0.66 -8.32 -0.69
CA CYS A 258 0.74 -8.85 -2.05
C CYS A 258 0.30 -7.75 -3.02
N TYR A 259 1.27 -7.09 -3.64
CA TYR A 259 1.04 -5.96 -4.53
C TYR A 259 1.04 -6.42 -5.99
N ASP A 260 0.10 -5.92 -6.77
CA ASP A 260 0.20 -5.97 -8.22
C ASP A 260 1.27 -5.00 -8.71
N LEU A 261 2.09 -5.41 -9.68
CA LEU A 261 3.17 -4.59 -10.19
C LEU A 261 2.62 -3.39 -10.98
N THR A 262 2.70 -2.23 -10.39
CA THR A 262 2.30 -0.98 -11.03
C THR A 262 3.48 -0.30 -11.72
N TYR A 263 3.23 0.21 -12.92
CA TYR A 263 4.22 0.93 -13.72
C TYR A 263 4.14 2.44 -13.45
N GLU A 264 4.68 2.84 -12.30
CA GLU A 264 4.62 4.21 -11.83
C GLU A 264 5.40 5.18 -12.73
N PRO A 265 4.86 6.39 -12.99
CA PRO A 265 5.58 7.43 -13.72
C PRO A 265 6.96 7.70 -13.09
N ASN A 266 7.95 8.01 -13.93
CA ASN A 266 9.33 8.34 -13.51
C ASN A 266 10.14 7.18 -12.89
N THR A 267 9.63 5.94 -12.94
CA THR A 267 10.42 4.75 -12.59
C THR A 267 11.24 4.23 -13.78
N ALA A 268 12.36 3.56 -13.47
CA ALA A 268 13.15 2.90 -14.51
C ALA A 268 12.36 1.79 -15.21
N MET A 269 11.46 1.10 -14.48
CA MET A 269 10.60 0.06 -15.05
C MET A 269 9.66 0.62 -16.12
N THR A 270 9.01 1.75 -15.85
CA THR A 270 8.15 2.44 -16.84
C THR A 270 8.94 2.94 -18.06
N ALA A 271 10.17 3.43 -17.85
CA ALA A 271 11.04 3.81 -18.95
C ALA A 271 11.44 2.61 -19.83
N ARG A 272 11.72 1.44 -19.23
CA ARG A 272 12.00 0.19 -19.93
C ARG A 272 10.79 -0.33 -20.70
N LEU A 273 9.60 -0.27 -20.09
CA LEU A 273 8.34 -0.61 -20.75
C LEU A 273 8.10 0.24 -22.00
N ARG A 274 8.29 1.58 -21.90
CA ARG A 274 8.13 2.49 -23.04
C ARG A 274 9.12 2.23 -24.18
N ARG A 275 10.29 1.67 -23.88
CA ARG A 275 11.28 1.23 -24.87
C ARG A 275 10.98 -0.14 -25.48
N GLY A 276 9.93 -0.84 -25.01
CA GLY A 276 9.57 -2.18 -25.47
C GLY A 276 10.53 -3.29 -25.02
N GLU A 277 11.25 -3.09 -23.90
CA GLU A 277 12.22 -4.08 -23.39
C GLU A 277 11.53 -5.34 -22.84
N PHE A 278 10.26 -5.23 -22.48
CA PHE A 278 9.42 -6.32 -22.03
C PHE A 278 7.94 -6.03 -22.27
N THR A 279 7.10 -7.03 -22.16
CA THR A 279 5.63 -6.93 -22.18
C THR A 279 5.10 -7.11 -20.75
N PRO A 280 4.15 -6.28 -20.28
CA PRO A 280 3.47 -6.49 -19.01
C PRO A 280 2.79 -7.87 -18.95
N ALA A 281 2.47 -8.32 -17.76
CA ALA A 281 1.61 -9.47 -17.59
C ALA A 281 0.25 -9.21 -18.30
N PRO A 282 -0.36 -10.22 -18.93
CA PRO A 282 -1.73 -10.11 -19.45
C PRO A 282 -2.73 -9.89 -18.30
N GLU A 283 -3.77 -9.08 -18.52
CA GLU A 283 -4.80 -8.79 -17.50
C GLU A 283 -5.46 -10.07 -16.94
N ASP A 284 -5.77 -11.04 -17.82
CA ASP A 284 -6.35 -12.31 -17.36
C ASP A 284 -5.42 -13.06 -16.40
N LEU A 285 -4.10 -12.96 -16.59
CA LEU A 285 -3.11 -13.56 -15.72
C LEU A 285 -3.02 -12.80 -14.38
N GLU A 286 -3.08 -11.47 -14.40
CA GLU A 286 -3.12 -10.64 -13.17
C GLU A 286 -4.35 -10.96 -12.32
N VAL A 287 -5.52 -11.13 -12.95
CA VAL A 287 -6.77 -11.58 -12.30
C VAL A 287 -6.60 -12.98 -11.71
N GLU A 288 -6.03 -13.94 -12.45
CA GLU A 288 -5.76 -15.30 -11.96
C GLU A 288 -4.82 -15.28 -10.74
N MET A 289 -3.78 -14.44 -10.77
CA MET A 289 -2.83 -14.29 -9.66
C MET A 289 -3.50 -13.66 -8.43
N PHE A 290 -4.34 -12.64 -8.63
CA PHE A 290 -5.12 -12.02 -7.55
C PHE A 290 -6.06 -13.02 -6.89
N ASP A 291 -6.85 -13.76 -7.67
CA ASP A 291 -7.78 -14.78 -7.16
C ASP A 291 -7.02 -15.90 -6.43
N THR A 292 -5.87 -16.31 -6.97
CA THR A 292 -4.98 -17.28 -6.32
C THR A 292 -4.47 -16.76 -4.99
N THR A 293 -4.11 -15.48 -4.90
CA THR A 293 -3.69 -14.84 -3.66
C THR A 293 -4.80 -14.91 -2.61
N VAL A 294 -5.99 -14.42 -2.94
CA VAL A 294 -7.14 -14.41 -2.02
C VAL A 294 -7.47 -15.83 -1.52
N ARG A 295 -7.57 -16.78 -2.44
CA ARG A 295 -7.89 -18.19 -2.12
C ARG A 295 -6.83 -18.83 -1.22
N THR A 296 -5.55 -18.65 -1.58
CA THR A 296 -4.43 -19.30 -0.89
C THR A 296 -4.24 -18.75 0.51
N LEU A 297 -4.27 -17.42 0.67
CA LEU A 297 -4.06 -16.76 1.95
C LEU A 297 -5.24 -16.98 2.90
N ARG A 298 -6.48 -16.89 2.39
CA ARG A 298 -7.70 -17.20 3.18
C ARG A 298 -7.67 -18.65 3.69
N ALA A 299 -7.28 -19.62 2.86
CA ALA A 299 -7.14 -21.01 3.28
C ALA A 299 -6.07 -21.22 4.38
N ALA A 300 -5.08 -20.32 4.47
CA ALA A 300 -4.05 -20.30 5.51
C ALA A 300 -4.45 -19.46 6.74
N GLY A 301 -5.66 -18.91 6.78
CA GLY A 301 -6.19 -18.08 7.88
C GLY A 301 -5.65 -16.64 7.88
N LEU A 302 -5.18 -16.14 6.73
CA LEU A 302 -4.89 -14.72 6.52
C LEU A 302 -6.05 -14.12 5.71
N GLU A 303 -6.87 -13.29 6.37
CA GLU A 303 -7.99 -12.63 5.73
C GLU A 303 -7.54 -11.32 5.09
N ARG A 304 -8.08 -11.00 3.91
CA ARG A 304 -7.87 -9.69 3.29
C ARG A 304 -8.55 -8.62 4.16
N TYR A 305 -7.82 -7.64 4.65
CA TYR A 305 -8.39 -6.51 5.37
C TYR A 305 -8.40 -5.22 4.56
N GLU A 306 -7.57 -5.13 3.49
CA GLU A 306 -7.63 -4.10 2.47
C GLU A 306 -7.08 -4.65 1.13
N VAL A 307 -7.04 -3.83 0.08
CA VAL A 307 -6.85 -4.26 -1.32
C VAL A 307 -5.62 -5.14 -1.53
N SER A 308 -4.49 -4.87 -0.86
CA SER A 308 -3.21 -5.57 -1.06
C SER A 308 -2.70 -6.31 0.18
N ASN A 309 -3.36 -6.16 1.33
CA ASN A 309 -2.84 -6.68 2.59
C ASN A 309 -3.77 -7.71 3.24
N PHE A 310 -3.13 -8.80 3.72
CA PHE A 310 -3.77 -9.95 4.31
C PHE A 310 -3.16 -10.21 5.70
N ALA A 311 -4.00 -10.52 6.68
CA ALA A 311 -3.55 -10.73 8.04
C ALA A 311 -4.37 -11.79 8.77
N ARG A 312 -3.76 -12.43 9.77
CA ARG A 312 -4.53 -13.11 10.80
C ARG A 312 -5.29 -12.06 11.62
N PRO A 313 -6.48 -12.37 12.17
CA PRO A 313 -7.21 -11.44 13.01
C PRO A 313 -6.33 -10.84 14.13
N GLY A 314 -6.28 -9.49 14.19
CA GLY A 314 -5.45 -8.74 15.15
C GLY A 314 -4.00 -8.50 14.71
N ALA A 315 -3.57 -9.02 13.56
CA ALA A 315 -2.24 -8.82 13.01
C ALA A 315 -2.18 -7.77 11.88
N GLU A 316 -3.30 -7.10 11.58
CA GLU A 316 -3.38 -6.05 10.58
C GLU A 316 -2.38 -4.93 10.88
N CYS A 317 -1.81 -4.30 9.85
CA CYS A 317 -0.97 -3.12 10.01
C CYS A 317 -1.85 -1.94 10.47
N ARG A 318 -1.73 -1.58 11.75
CA ARG A 318 -2.55 -0.52 12.34
C ARG A 318 -2.26 0.84 11.74
N HIS A 319 -1.00 1.08 11.33
CA HIS A 319 -0.62 2.34 10.70
C HIS A 319 -1.25 2.49 9.31
N ASN A 320 -1.27 1.43 8.48
CA ASN A 320 -1.95 1.46 7.17
C ASN A 320 -3.46 1.73 7.33
N LEU A 321 -4.08 1.16 8.36
CA LEU A 321 -5.50 1.42 8.65
C LEU A 321 -5.78 2.88 8.99
N VAL A 322 -4.81 3.64 9.56
CA VAL A 322 -4.97 5.09 9.77
C VAL A 322 -5.15 5.80 8.44
N TYR A 323 -4.37 5.46 7.42
CA TYR A 323 -4.46 6.04 6.08
C TYR A 323 -5.80 5.72 5.42
N TRP A 324 -6.17 4.43 5.39
CA TRP A 324 -7.39 3.97 4.74
C TRP A 324 -8.66 4.53 5.39
N ARG A 325 -8.64 4.79 6.70
CA ARG A 325 -9.75 5.38 7.46
C ARG A 325 -9.76 6.90 7.47
N GLY A 326 -8.87 7.56 6.72
CA GLY A 326 -8.76 9.02 6.68
C GLY A 326 -8.37 9.65 8.02
N GLY A 327 -7.61 8.93 8.86
CA GLY A 327 -7.13 9.41 10.15
C GLY A 327 -6.09 10.52 10.04
N SER A 328 -5.67 11.06 11.19
CA SER A 328 -4.59 12.05 11.28
C SER A 328 -3.27 11.40 11.62
N TRP A 329 -2.21 11.83 10.93
CA TRP A 329 -0.84 11.42 11.22
C TRP A 329 0.16 12.54 10.98
N LEU A 330 1.17 12.61 11.83
CA LEU A 330 2.34 13.44 11.64
C LEU A 330 3.31 12.76 10.67
N ALA A 331 4.13 13.57 10.01
CA ALA A 331 5.16 13.05 9.11
C ALA A 331 6.47 13.81 9.28
N ALA A 332 7.59 13.10 9.27
CA ALA A 332 8.94 13.66 9.34
C ALA A 332 9.87 13.01 8.31
N GLY A 333 10.85 13.75 7.85
CA GLY A 333 11.81 13.35 6.84
C GLY A 333 11.49 13.86 5.43
N PRO A 334 12.43 13.78 4.48
CA PRO A 334 12.25 14.26 3.11
C PRO A 334 11.19 13.42 2.40
N SER A 335 10.32 14.07 1.61
CA SER A 335 9.19 13.44 0.89
C SER A 335 8.09 12.83 1.78
N ALA A 336 8.18 12.93 3.11
CA ALA A 336 7.12 12.50 4.00
C ALA A 336 5.86 13.36 3.82
N SER A 337 4.70 12.72 3.78
CA SER A 337 3.40 13.40 3.70
C SER A 337 2.64 13.22 5.00
N GLY A 338 2.10 14.32 5.55
CA GLY A 338 1.32 14.33 6.77
C GLY A 338 -0.13 14.76 6.51
N HIS A 339 -1.02 14.39 7.44
CA HIS A 339 -2.42 14.77 7.42
C HIS A 339 -2.92 15.02 8.85
N VAL A 340 -3.26 16.27 9.15
CA VAL A 340 -3.77 16.65 10.48
C VAL A 340 -4.86 17.71 10.34
N GLY A 341 -6.03 17.49 10.92
CA GLY A 341 -7.11 18.46 10.95
C GLY A 341 -7.61 18.89 9.56
N GLY A 342 -7.59 17.98 8.58
CA GLY A 342 -7.95 18.26 7.18
C GLY A 342 -6.85 18.97 6.39
N HIS A 343 -5.74 19.34 7.01
CA HIS A 343 -4.55 19.82 6.32
C HIS A 343 -3.69 18.65 5.89
N ARG A 344 -3.34 18.62 4.61
CA ARG A 344 -2.40 17.66 4.04
C ARG A 344 -1.19 18.42 3.50
N TRP A 345 -0.01 17.87 3.71
CA TRP A 345 1.22 18.46 3.19
C TRP A 345 2.23 17.38 2.81
N LYS A 346 3.16 17.75 1.94
CA LYS A 346 4.33 16.94 1.59
C LYS A 346 5.60 17.73 1.87
N ASN A 347 6.52 17.11 2.59
CA ASN A 347 7.86 17.65 2.81
C ASN A 347 8.67 17.65 1.51
N THR A 348 9.66 18.55 1.41
CA THR A 348 10.55 18.57 0.26
C THR A 348 11.20 17.20 0.04
N PRO A 349 11.17 16.67 -1.20
CA PRO A 349 11.71 15.33 -1.46
C PRO A 349 13.24 15.31 -1.54
N ARG A 350 13.91 16.41 -1.91
CA ARG A 350 15.36 16.43 -2.14
C ARG A 350 16.12 16.51 -0.83
N LEU A 351 17.00 15.52 -0.58
CA LEU A 351 17.78 15.45 0.66
C LEU A 351 18.66 16.71 0.84
N ASP A 352 19.30 17.23 -0.21
CA ASP A 352 20.13 18.44 -0.09
C ASP A 352 19.30 19.66 0.32
N ASP A 353 18.07 19.82 -0.22
CA ASP A 353 17.15 20.89 0.17
C ASP A 353 16.65 20.71 1.61
N TYR A 354 16.38 19.47 2.01
CA TYR A 354 16.02 19.12 3.38
C TYR A 354 17.11 19.48 4.38
N LEU A 355 18.37 19.18 4.06
CA LEU A 355 19.54 19.45 4.90
C LEU A 355 19.92 20.93 4.92
N SER A 356 19.63 21.71 3.87
CA SER A 356 20.02 23.13 3.75
C SER A 356 19.40 24.02 4.82
N ARG A 357 18.34 23.56 5.51
CA ARG A 357 17.63 24.31 6.57
C ARG A 357 18.25 24.17 7.96
N GLY A 358 19.44 23.60 8.06
CA GLY A 358 20.08 23.36 9.36
C GLY A 358 19.42 22.22 10.14
N THR A 359 19.72 22.13 11.45
CA THR A 359 19.31 21.00 12.29
C THR A 359 18.00 21.25 13.07
N GLY A 360 17.37 22.40 12.98
CA GLY A 360 16.16 22.73 13.75
C GLY A 360 14.98 23.17 12.90
N GLY A 361 13.78 23.12 13.52
CA GLY A 361 12.56 23.63 12.94
C GLY A 361 11.86 22.70 11.94
N PHE A 362 10.80 23.18 11.33
CA PHE A 362 9.97 22.44 10.39
C PHE A 362 10.69 22.15 9.06
N SER A 363 10.33 21.05 8.41
CA SER A 363 10.76 20.78 7.05
C SER A 363 10.14 21.79 6.07
N PRO A 364 10.84 22.13 4.96
CA PRO A 364 10.18 22.83 3.87
C PRO A 364 9.07 21.96 3.25
N VAL A 365 7.97 22.57 2.88
CA VAL A 365 6.81 21.93 2.28
C VAL A 365 6.73 22.27 0.79
N VAL A 366 6.53 21.29 -0.07
CA VAL A 366 6.40 21.48 -1.51
C VAL A 366 4.95 21.40 -2.00
N ASP A 367 4.06 20.88 -1.16
CA ASP A 367 2.65 20.74 -1.45
C ASP A 367 1.84 20.89 -0.17
N HIS A 368 0.73 21.64 -0.23
CA HIS A 368 -0.16 21.85 0.91
C HIS A 368 -1.60 22.05 0.46
N GLU A 369 -2.48 21.30 1.07
CA GLU A 369 -3.92 21.43 0.92
C GLU A 369 -4.55 21.72 2.29
N GLY A 370 -5.41 22.74 2.37
CA GLY A 370 -6.21 23.05 3.56
C GLY A 370 -7.50 22.21 3.62
N PRO A 371 -8.27 22.29 4.71
CA PRO A 371 -9.53 21.55 4.86
C PRO A 371 -10.53 21.87 3.75
N ASP A 372 -11.11 20.84 3.14
CA ASP A 372 -12.17 20.96 2.14
C ASP A 372 -13.13 19.76 2.26
N ARG A 373 -14.40 20.03 2.59
CA ARG A 373 -15.41 18.99 2.84
C ARG A 373 -15.66 18.07 1.66
N ARG A 374 -15.64 18.63 0.43
CA ARG A 374 -15.90 17.83 -0.75
C ARG A 374 -14.72 16.91 -1.04
N ARG A 375 -13.47 17.42 -0.94
CA ARG A 375 -12.27 16.61 -1.09
C ARG A 375 -12.22 15.52 -0.02
N ASP A 376 -12.48 15.83 1.25
CA ASP A 376 -12.52 14.84 2.33
C ASP A 376 -13.51 13.71 2.02
N LEU A 377 -14.67 14.05 1.46
CA LEU A 377 -15.69 13.06 1.06
C LEU A 377 -15.20 12.18 -0.09
N VAL A 378 -14.60 12.78 -1.13
CA VAL A 378 -14.00 12.06 -2.27
C VAL A 378 -12.90 11.11 -1.80
N GLU A 379 -12.00 11.59 -0.96
CA GLU A 379 -10.89 10.78 -0.42
C GLU A 379 -11.39 9.63 0.46
N ARG A 380 -12.39 9.86 1.30
CA ARG A 380 -13.00 8.80 2.12
C ARG A 380 -13.65 7.73 1.27
N ILE A 381 -14.32 8.09 0.18
CA ILE A 381 -14.87 7.11 -0.78
C ILE A 381 -13.71 6.31 -1.40
N MET A 382 -12.68 7.00 -1.89
CA MET A 382 -11.54 6.38 -2.54
C MET A 382 -10.77 5.43 -1.60
N THR A 383 -10.54 5.83 -0.35
CA THR A 383 -9.72 5.04 0.58
C THR A 383 -10.52 3.94 1.26
N ALA A 384 -11.70 4.24 1.79
CA ALA A 384 -12.45 3.26 2.59
C ALA A 384 -13.08 2.12 1.75
N LEU A 385 -13.32 2.32 0.45
CA LEU A 385 -13.70 1.22 -0.44
C LEU A 385 -12.60 0.17 -0.62
N ARG A 386 -11.35 0.54 -0.40
CA ARG A 386 -10.23 -0.41 -0.44
C ARG A 386 -10.12 -1.27 0.82
N LEU A 387 -10.87 -0.92 1.89
CA LEU A 387 -10.99 -1.73 3.09
C LEU A 387 -12.04 -2.83 2.92
N ALA A 388 -11.78 -4.03 3.43
CA ALA A 388 -12.76 -5.10 3.50
C ALA A 388 -13.98 -4.73 4.36
N GLU A 389 -13.82 -3.81 5.33
CA GLU A 389 -14.94 -3.26 6.12
C GLU A 389 -15.82 -2.29 5.34
N GLY A 390 -15.30 -1.69 4.27
CA GLY A 390 -16.05 -0.78 3.40
C GLY A 390 -16.52 0.52 4.08
N LEU A 391 -17.41 1.25 3.38
CA LEU A 391 -17.99 2.53 3.78
C LEU A 391 -19.26 2.36 4.62
N ASP A 392 -19.40 3.16 5.68
CA ASP A 392 -20.69 3.35 6.36
C ASP A 392 -21.62 4.18 5.47
N ALA A 393 -22.70 3.55 5.00
CA ALA A 393 -23.60 4.18 4.04
C ALA A 393 -24.36 5.38 4.63
N ALA A 394 -24.78 5.29 5.91
CA ALA A 394 -25.52 6.38 6.54
C ALA A 394 -24.62 7.60 6.78
N GLU A 395 -23.38 7.37 7.18
CA GLU A 395 -22.39 8.43 7.40
C GLU A 395 -22.04 9.14 6.08
N ILE A 396 -21.66 8.37 5.05
CA ILE A 396 -21.21 8.96 3.77
C ILE A 396 -22.34 9.72 3.05
N LEU A 397 -23.59 9.21 3.12
CA LEU A 397 -24.75 9.89 2.54
C LEU A 397 -25.11 11.18 3.29
N ARG A 398 -24.98 11.18 4.61
CA ARG A 398 -25.17 12.39 5.43
C ARG A 398 -24.16 13.46 5.06
N ASP A 399 -22.88 13.09 4.94
CA ASP A 399 -21.82 14.01 4.59
C ASP A 399 -21.94 14.53 3.15
N ALA A 400 -22.38 13.67 2.21
CA ALA A 400 -22.70 14.08 0.85
C ALA A 400 -23.85 15.11 0.81
N ALA A 401 -24.88 14.92 1.64
CA ALA A 401 -25.98 15.87 1.74
C ALA A 401 -25.56 17.24 2.32
N LEU A 402 -24.50 17.27 3.16
CA LEU A 402 -23.93 18.53 3.67
C LEU A 402 -23.12 19.28 2.61
N VAL A 403 -22.60 18.59 1.59
CA VAL A 403 -21.96 19.22 0.44
C VAL A 403 -23.02 19.73 -0.54
N GLU A 404 -23.97 18.85 -0.93
CA GLU A 404 -25.12 19.16 -1.78
C GLU A 404 -26.23 18.13 -1.53
N PRO A 405 -27.48 18.51 -1.20
CA PRO A 405 -28.55 17.55 -0.93
C PRO A 405 -28.78 16.54 -2.06
N ALA A 406 -28.64 16.97 -3.32
CA ALA A 406 -28.81 16.10 -4.49
C ALA A 406 -27.67 15.08 -4.64
N ALA A 407 -26.44 15.38 -4.13
CA ALA A 407 -25.30 14.49 -4.18
C ALA A 407 -25.56 13.17 -3.43
N ALA A 408 -26.22 13.23 -2.28
CA ALA A 408 -26.58 12.01 -1.52
C ALA A 408 -27.50 11.08 -2.32
N VAL A 409 -28.43 11.63 -3.08
CA VAL A 409 -29.36 10.85 -3.93
C VAL A 409 -28.61 10.20 -5.09
N ARG A 410 -27.74 10.96 -5.76
CA ARG A 410 -26.90 10.47 -6.87
C ARG A 410 -25.95 9.37 -6.39
N LEU A 411 -25.28 9.61 -5.27
CA LEU A 411 -24.32 8.68 -4.65
C LEU A 411 -25.01 7.36 -4.28
N ARG A 412 -26.18 7.42 -3.65
CA ARG A 412 -26.97 6.22 -3.33
C ARG A 412 -27.37 5.43 -4.58
N ARG A 413 -27.74 6.12 -5.66
CA ARG A 413 -28.09 5.48 -6.95
C ARG A 413 -26.86 4.77 -7.54
N ALA A 414 -25.69 5.39 -7.51
CA ALA A 414 -24.45 4.78 -7.99
C ALA A 414 -24.09 3.52 -7.15
N ALA A 415 -24.22 3.59 -5.83
CA ALA A 415 -24.00 2.42 -4.98
C ALA A 415 -24.99 1.27 -5.28
N LEU A 416 -26.28 1.57 -5.48
CA LEU A 416 -27.29 0.57 -5.86
C LEU A 416 -27.00 -0.05 -7.23
N LYS A 417 -26.45 0.72 -8.17
CA LYS A 417 -25.99 0.19 -9.46
C LYS A 417 -24.84 -0.80 -9.24
N GLY A 418 -23.84 -0.45 -8.43
CA GLY A 418 -22.75 -1.36 -8.09
C GLY A 418 -23.20 -2.66 -7.41
N VAL A 419 -24.28 -2.61 -6.60
CA VAL A 419 -24.94 -3.82 -6.04
C VAL A 419 -25.57 -4.65 -7.15
N GLY A 420 -26.29 -4.03 -8.07
CA GLY A 420 -26.92 -4.71 -9.22
C GLY A 420 -25.89 -5.36 -10.17
N GLU A 421 -24.68 -4.82 -10.24
CA GLU A 421 -23.57 -5.35 -11.03
C GLU A 421 -22.75 -6.41 -10.25
N GLY A 422 -23.05 -6.65 -8.98
CA GLY A 422 -22.34 -7.62 -8.14
C GLY A 422 -20.96 -7.13 -7.67
N LEU A 423 -20.66 -5.84 -7.80
CA LEU A 423 -19.38 -5.23 -7.39
C LEU A 423 -19.40 -4.76 -5.94
N ILE A 424 -20.57 -4.36 -5.45
CA ILE A 424 -20.83 -3.98 -4.06
C ILE A 424 -21.75 -5.03 -3.44
N GLY A 425 -21.49 -5.40 -2.19
CA GLY A 425 -22.29 -6.36 -1.44
C GLY A 425 -23.72 -5.87 -1.19
N ALA A 426 -24.67 -6.80 -1.00
CA ALA A 426 -26.09 -6.50 -0.84
C ALA A 426 -26.45 -5.83 0.50
N ASP A 427 -25.54 -5.75 1.48
CA ASP A 427 -25.74 -5.03 2.74
C ASP A 427 -25.65 -3.53 2.50
N LEU A 428 -26.81 -2.89 2.36
CA LEU A 428 -26.92 -1.46 2.09
C LEU A 428 -26.59 -0.56 3.30
N SER A 429 -26.40 -1.12 4.48
CA SER A 429 -25.93 -0.36 5.65
C SER A 429 -24.43 -0.06 5.54
N ARG A 430 -23.72 -0.91 4.81
CA ARG A 430 -22.27 -0.81 4.61
C ARG A 430 -21.87 -1.22 3.19
N TRP A 431 -21.31 -0.28 2.44
CA TRP A 431 -20.87 -0.54 1.07
C TRP A 431 -19.51 -1.20 1.07
N ARG A 432 -19.50 -2.52 0.95
CA ARG A 432 -18.29 -3.34 0.85
C ARG A 432 -18.12 -3.85 -0.56
N LEU A 433 -16.89 -3.81 -1.08
CA LEU A 433 -16.60 -4.48 -2.34
C LEU A 433 -16.72 -6.00 -2.19
N THR A 434 -17.27 -6.67 -3.19
CA THR A 434 -17.17 -8.12 -3.36
C THR A 434 -15.77 -8.52 -3.84
N ASP A 435 -15.45 -9.80 -3.95
CA ASP A 435 -14.16 -10.21 -4.54
C ASP A 435 -14.03 -9.69 -5.98
N ALA A 436 -15.11 -9.73 -6.78
CA ALA A 436 -15.13 -9.11 -8.11
C ALA A 436 -15.01 -7.57 -8.06
N GLY A 437 -15.61 -6.93 -7.05
CA GLY A 437 -15.50 -5.50 -6.84
C GLY A 437 -14.08 -5.04 -6.47
N PHE A 438 -13.31 -5.85 -5.77
CA PHE A 438 -11.92 -5.53 -5.45
C PHE A 438 -11.01 -5.50 -6.69
N LEU A 439 -11.26 -6.35 -7.68
CA LEU A 439 -10.57 -6.29 -8.98
C LEU A 439 -10.83 -4.98 -9.73
N LEU A 440 -11.97 -4.34 -9.48
CA LEU A 440 -12.41 -3.12 -10.13
C LEU A 440 -12.53 -1.95 -9.14
N ALA A 441 -11.81 -1.99 -8.02
CA ALA A 441 -11.94 -1.05 -6.90
C ALA A 441 -11.84 0.42 -7.35
N ASP A 442 -10.91 0.72 -8.23
CA ASP A 442 -10.70 2.09 -8.76
C ASP A 442 -11.88 2.54 -9.63
N GLY A 443 -12.42 1.65 -10.45
CA GLY A 443 -13.61 1.92 -11.27
C GLY A 443 -14.86 2.18 -10.44
N VAL A 444 -15.10 1.36 -9.41
CA VAL A 444 -16.22 1.54 -8.47
C VAL A 444 -16.05 2.83 -7.69
N ALA A 445 -14.85 3.12 -7.18
CA ALA A 445 -14.57 4.37 -6.47
C ALA A 445 -14.81 5.59 -7.37
N LEU A 446 -14.30 5.56 -8.62
CA LEU A 446 -14.50 6.64 -9.59
C LEU A 446 -15.99 6.88 -9.89
N GLU A 447 -16.77 5.84 -10.06
CA GLU A 447 -18.23 5.97 -10.29
C GLU A 447 -18.93 6.65 -9.10
N LEU A 448 -18.59 6.24 -7.88
CA LEU A 448 -19.14 6.87 -6.67
C LEU A 448 -18.68 8.32 -6.52
N MET A 449 -17.40 8.62 -6.77
CA MET A 449 -16.88 9.98 -6.71
C MET A 449 -17.51 10.90 -7.76
N THR A 450 -17.68 10.40 -9.00
CA THR A 450 -18.33 11.16 -10.08
C THR A 450 -19.80 11.46 -9.76
N ALA A 451 -20.48 10.60 -9.01
CA ALA A 451 -21.85 10.84 -8.56
C ALA A 451 -21.99 12.04 -7.60
N LEU A 452 -20.89 12.55 -7.05
CA LEU A 452 -20.88 13.78 -6.25
C LEU A 452 -20.96 15.04 -7.12
N ASP A 453 -20.61 14.95 -8.40
CA ASP A 453 -20.65 16.09 -9.32
C ASP A 453 -22.08 16.40 -9.77
N PRO A 454 -22.47 17.67 -9.87
CA PRO A 454 -23.72 18.06 -10.51
C PRO A 454 -23.71 17.63 -11.99
N VAL A 455 -24.84 17.10 -12.46
CA VAL A 455 -25.03 16.69 -13.87
C VAL A 455 -25.20 17.94 -14.74
#